data_fa370552d0f16ad86436d157fa2c98db
#
_entry.id   fa370552d0f16ad86436d157fa2c98db
#
_cell.length_a   1.000
_cell.length_b   1.000
_cell.length_c   1.000
_cell.angle_alpha   90.00
_cell.angle_beta   90.00
_cell.angle_gamma   90.00
#
_symmetry.space_group_name_H-M   'P 1'
#
loop_
_entity.id
_entity.type
_entity.pdbx_description
1 polymer ?
#
loop_
_entity_poly.entity_id
_entity_poly.type
_entity_poly.pdbx_seq_one_letter_code
_entity_poly.pdbx_strand_id
1 'polypeptide(L)'
;KCLIPLYKSLGPDFIKELDGEFAIVLVDFKNDKLIISTDVFATKPLWYSIGKSVTVASYESAVKSLKHVKPEKLESNTYRVYDLETRELLEEKRVYDFDLRQFRTNFDHWKVAFEKSIKKRAGGLRENIFIGLSSGYDSGGIACQLNKLNIPYKAYTVVGSENKDVLEKRFKLFNENSSGEYI
;
A
#
# COMPACT_ATOMS: atom_id res chain seq x y z
N LYS A 1 -12.75 -9.85 2.22
CA LYS A 1 -13.48 -11.15 2.15
C LYS A 1 -12.59 -12.30 1.61
N CYS A 2 -11.44 -12.02 0.93
CA CYS A 2 -10.58 -13.06 0.34
C CYS A 2 -9.54 -13.65 1.30
N LEU A 3 -9.18 -12.97 2.40
CA LEU A 3 -8.04 -13.35 3.25
C LEU A 3 -8.17 -14.76 3.85
N ILE A 4 -9.29 -15.04 4.49
CA ILE A 4 -9.48 -16.34 5.17
C ILE A 4 -9.53 -17.51 4.17
N PRO A 5 -10.27 -17.43 3.04
CA PRO A 5 -10.22 -18.48 2.02
C PRO A 5 -8.81 -18.72 1.46
N LEU A 6 -8.05 -17.64 1.17
CA LEU A 6 -6.67 -17.76 0.70
C LEU A 6 -5.76 -18.41 1.75
N TYR A 7 -5.87 -17.96 3.00
CA TYR A 7 -5.10 -18.57 4.09
C TYR A 7 -5.41 -20.08 4.25
N LYS A 8 -6.67 -20.45 4.17
CA LYS A 8 -7.06 -21.89 4.25
C LYS A 8 -6.50 -22.74 3.10
N SER A 9 -6.32 -22.13 1.92
CA SER A 9 -5.80 -22.82 0.73
C SER A 9 -4.27 -22.87 0.69
N LEU A 10 -3.59 -21.77 1.08
CA LEU A 10 -2.16 -21.56 0.85
C LEU A 10 -1.33 -21.49 2.15
N GLY A 11 -1.98 -21.54 3.31
CA GLY A 11 -1.31 -21.29 4.58
C GLY A 11 -0.71 -19.88 4.64
N PRO A 12 0.41 -19.68 5.36
CA PRO A 12 1.05 -18.36 5.48
C PRO A 12 1.47 -17.72 4.16
N ASP A 13 1.74 -18.51 3.13
CA ASP A 13 2.13 -18.02 1.80
C ASP A 13 1.00 -17.25 1.07
N PHE A 14 -0.24 -17.27 1.60
CA PHE A 14 -1.36 -16.49 1.07
C PHE A 14 -1.03 -15.00 0.91
N ILE A 15 -0.10 -14.49 1.71
CA ILE A 15 0.33 -13.09 1.70
C ILE A 15 0.96 -12.70 0.36
N LYS A 16 1.63 -13.64 -0.31
CA LYS A 16 2.26 -13.45 -1.63
C LYS A 16 1.24 -13.20 -2.75
N GLU A 17 0.00 -13.65 -2.56
CA GLU A 17 -1.09 -13.48 -3.52
C GLU A 17 -1.88 -12.16 -3.31
N LEU A 18 -1.54 -11.41 -2.26
CA LEU A 18 -2.22 -10.17 -1.96
C LEU A 18 -1.63 -9.02 -2.76
N ASP A 19 -2.49 -8.29 -3.46
CA ASP A 19 -2.14 -7.06 -4.16
C ASP A 19 -2.90 -5.89 -3.54
N GLY A 20 -2.19 -5.08 -2.78
CA GLY A 20 -2.77 -3.94 -2.06
C GLY A 20 -1.82 -3.35 -1.02
N GLU A 21 -2.34 -2.40 -0.28
CA GLU A 21 -1.67 -1.76 0.85
C GLU A 21 -2.24 -2.37 2.14
N PHE A 22 -1.39 -3.02 2.92
CA PHE A 22 -1.88 -3.71 4.12
C PHE A 22 -0.83 -3.83 5.22
N ALA A 23 -1.33 -3.92 6.45
CA ALA A 23 -0.68 -4.53 7.59
C ALA A 23 -1.67 -5.57 8.15
N ILE A 24 -1.23 -6.81 8.26
CA ILE A 24 -2.08 -7.94 8.62
C ILE A 24 -1.58 -8.58 9.89
N VAL A 25 -2.53 -8.88 10.78
CA VAL A 25 -2.36 -9.78 11.91
C VAL A 25 -3.43 -10.86 11.77
N LEU A 26 -3.01 -12.11 11.66
CA LEU A 26 -3.91 -13.26 11.59
C LEU A 26 -3.57 -14.22 12.74
N VAL A 27 -4.59 -14.57 13.49
CA VAL A 27 -4.50 -15.56 14.58
C VAL A 27 -5.26 -16.81 14.17
N ASP A 28 -4.57 -17.91 14.09
CA ASP A 28 -5.14 -19.22 13.82
C ASP A 28 -5.09 -20.08 15.10
N PHE A 29 -6.19 -20.08 15.84
CA PHE A 29 -6.31 -20.85 17.08
C PHE A 29 -6.37 -22.37 16.85
N LYS A 30 -6.67 -22.80 15.62
CA LYS A 30 -6.74 -24.25 15.33
C LYS A 30 -5.37 -24.86 15.14
N ASN A 31 -4.45 -24.09 14.56
CA ASN A 31 -3.10 -24.55 14.24
C ASN A 31 -2.04 -23.83 15.10
N ASP A 32 -2.47 -23.13 16.14
CA ASP A 32 -1.62 -22.38 17.10
C ASP A 32 -0.61 -21.44 16.41
N LYS A 33 -1.09 -20.65 15.43
CA LYS A 33 -0.25 -19.74 14.67
C LYS A 33 -0.67 -18.28 14.81
N LEU A 34 0.33 -17.42 14.97
CA LEU A 34 0.21 -15.98 14.83
C LEU A 34 1.01 -15.54 13.61
N ILE A 35 0.36 -14.88 12.66
CA ILE A 35 0.99 -14.38 11.45
C ILE A 35 0.91 -12.86 11.44
N ILE A 36 2.05 -12.22 11.25
CA ILE A 36 2.13 -10.77 11.06
C ILE A 36 2.80 -10.47 9.73
N SER A 37 2.28 -9.50 8.99
CA SER A 37 2.83 -9.10 7.69
C SER A 37 2.54 -7.66 7.37
N THR A 38 3.40 -7.07 6.54
CA THR A 38 3.13 -5.83 5.81
C THR A 38 3.15 -6.10 4.31
N ASP A 39 2.58 -5.19 3.53
CA ASP A 39 2.80 -5.19 2.09
C ASP A 39 4.29 -4.95 1.75
N VAL A 40 4.63 -5.14 0.48
CA VAL A 40 6.00 -5.07 -0.03
C VAL A 40 6.74 -3.78 0.33
N PHE A 41 6.03 -2.66 0.47
CA PHE A 41 6.62 -1.35 0.79
C PHE A 41 6.33 -0.89 2.23
N ALA A 42 5.64 -1.70 3.03
CA ALA A 42 5.14 -1.32 4.35
C ALA A 42 4.39 0.03 4.32
N THR A 43 3.54 0.22 3.30
CA THR A 43 2.70 1.42 3.17
C THR A 43 1.80 1.62 4.37
N LYS A 44 1.43 0.52 5.02
CA LYS A 44 0.83 0.50 6.35
C LYS A 44 1.85 -0.07 7.34
N PRO A 45 2.41 0.75 8.24
CA PRO A 45 3.39 0.27 9.20
C PRO A 45 2.74 -0.68 10.23
N LEU A 46 3.53 -1.65 10.68
CA LEU A 46 3.14 -2.57 11.74
C LEU A 46 4.22 -2.58 12.81
N TRP A 47 3.82 -2.15 14.00
CA TRP A 47 4.65 -2.21 15.20
C TRP A 47 4.14 -3.33 16.11
N TYR A 48 5.04 -4.08 16.69
CA TYR A 48 4.66 -5.22 17.51
C TYR A 48 5.63 -5.42 18.69
N SER A 49 5.19 -6.19 19.64
CA SER A 49 6.02 -6.77 20.70
C SER A 49 5.49 -8.16 21.00
N ILE A 50 6.38 -9.14 20.98
CA ILE A 50 6.05 -10.54 21.27
C ILE A 50 6.87 -10.97 22.50
N GLY A 51 6.18 -11.36 23.56
CA GLY A 51 6.73 -11.75 24.82
C GLY A 51 5.66 -12.46 25.64
N LYS A 52 5.52 -12.12 26.93
CA LYS A 52 4.42 -12.64 27.76
C LYS A 52 3.04 -12.37 27.17
N SER A 53 2.90 -11.29 26.42
CA SER A 53 1.71 -10.94 25.65
C SER A 53 2.10 -10.56 24.22
N VAL A 54 1.16 -10.65 23.31
CA VAL A 54 1.29 -10.16 21.94
C VAL A 54 0.63 -8.79 21.85
N THR A 55 1.38 -7.81 21.40
CA THR A 55 0.88 -6.45 21.15
C THR A 55 1.20 -6.08 19.73
N VAL A 56 0.23 -5.56 19.01
CA VAL A 56 0.37 -5.09 17.63
C VAL A 56 -0.37 -3.78 17.45
N ALA A 57 0.24 -2.83 16.75
CA ALA A 57 -0.36 -1.54 16.44
C ALA A 57 0.23 -0.93 15.16
N SER A 58 -0.46 0.07 14.61
CA SER A 58 0.05 0.87 13.50
C SER A 58 1.08 1.92 13.92
N TYR A 59 1.14 2.24 15.21
CA TYR A 59 2.04 3.28 15.76
C TYR A 59 2.89 2.74 16.91
N GLU A 60 4.16 3.11 16.90
CA GLU A 60 5.11 2.76 17.96
C GLU A 60 4.64 3.21 19.34
N SER A 61 4.09 4.43 19.43
CA SER A 61 3.59 5.01 20.67
C SER A 61 2.49 4.16 21.32
N ALA A 62 1.65 3.52 20.50
CA ALA A 62 0.60 2.64 21.02
C ALA A 62 1.18 1.37 21.65
N VAL A 63 2.22 0.79 21.07
CA VAL A 63 2.94 -0.36 21.69
C VAL A 63 3.68 0.09 22.93
N LYS A 64 4.37 1.23 22.89
CA LYS A 64 5.11 1.80 24.05
C LYS A 64 4.21 2.16 25.23
N SER A 65 2.93 2.46 25.00
CA SER A 65 2.00 2.79 26.09
C SER A 65 1.78 1.63 27.06
N LEU A 66 2.03 0.41 26.61
CA LEU A 66 2.00 -0.76 27.46
C LEU A 66 3.35 -0.89 28.17
N LYS A 67 3.33 -0.73 29.48
CA LYS A 67 4.55 -0.84 30.31
C LYS A 67 5.20 -2.21 30.13
N HIS A 68 6.54 -2.24 30.05
CA HIS A 68 7.38 -3.44 29.96
C HIS A 68 7.39 -4.17 28.60
N VAL A 69 6.96 -3.52 27.51
CA VAL A 69 7.10 -4.06 26.16
C VAL A 69 8.13 -3.26 25.36
N LYS A 70 8.96 -3.95 24.60
CA LYS A 70 9.89 -3.33 23.65
C LYS A 70 9.24 -3.37 22.27
N PRO A 71 8.89 -2.21 21.67
CA PRO A 71 8.33 -2.19 20.35
C PRO A 71 9.37 -2.51 19.29
N GLU A 72 8.98 -3.32 18.33
CA GLU A 72 9.72 -3.60 17.12
C GLU A 72 8.86 -3.22 15.92
N LYS A 73 9.49 -2.72 14.86
CA LYS A 73 8.81 -2.46 13.59
C LYS A 73 9.02 -3.65 12.68
N LEU A 74 7.95 -4.18 12.10
CA LEU A 74 8.08 -5.22 11.10
C LEU A 74 8.71 -4.62 9.83
N GLU A 75 9.75 -5.27 9.34
CA GLU A 75 10.41 -4.92 8.09
C GLU A 75 9.44 -4.95 6.91
N SER A 76 9.64 -4.04 5.94
CA SER A 76 8.90 -4.08 4.68
C SER A 76 9.16 -5.39 3.94
N ASN A 77 8.22 -5.79 3.09
CA ASN A 77 8.37 -7.00 2.29
C ASN A 77 8.57 -8.28 3.10
N THR A 78 8.04 -8.33 4.33
CA THR A 78 8.27 -9.44 5.26
C THR A 78 6.97 -9.92 5.87
N TYR A 79 6.87 -11.23 6.03
CA TYR A 79 5.92 -11.82 6.97
C TYR A 79 6.63 -12.75 7.94
N ARG A 80 6.07 -12.85 9.14
CA ARG A 80 6.55 -13.73 10.21
C ARG A 80 5.42 -14.60 10.72
N VAL A 81 5.75 -15.85 11.02
CA VAL A 81 4.86 -16.80 11.65
C VAL A 81 5.43 -17.17 13.00
N TYR A 82 4.64 -17.00 14.03
CA TYR A 82 5.00 -17.37 15.40
C TYR A 82 4.07 -18.51 15.86
N ASP A 83 4.60 -19.34 16.72
CA ASP A 83 3.79 -20.22 17.54
C ASP A 83 2.93 -19.38 18.50
N LEU A 84 1.65 -19.65 18.58
CA LEU A 84 0.73 -18.83 19.37
C LEU A 84 0.87 -19.09 20.88
N GLU A 85 1.27 -20.27 21.29
CA GLU A 85 1.44 -20.67 22.69
C GLU A 85 2.84 -20.28 23.21
N THR A 86 3.89 -20.75 22.53
CA THR A 86 5.29 -20.53 22.96
C THR A 86 5.82 -19.15 22.61
N ARG A 87 5.24 -18.46 21.63
CA ARG A 87 5.71 -17.17 21.07
C ARG A 87 7.03 -17.28 20.29
N GLU A 88 7.49 -18.46 20.00
CA GLU A 88 8.70 -18.68 19.21
C GLU A 88 8.45 -18.34 17.74
N LEU A 89 9.45 -17.73 17.10
CA LEU A 89 9.43 -17.47 15.66
C LEU A 89 9.63 -18.78 14.93
N LEU A 90 8.61 -19.21 14.18
CA LEU A 90 8.64 -20.42 13.37
C LEU A 90 9.15 -20.16 11.96
N GLU A 91 8.80 -19.02 11.39
CA GLU A 91 9.12 -18.72 10.00
C GLU A 91 9.21 -17.21 9.77
N GLU A 92 10.19 -16.80 8.94
CA GLU A 92 10.30 -15.47 8.39
C GLU A 92 10.58 -15.57 6.89
N LYS A 93 9.77 -14.91 6.07
CA LYS A 93 9.92 -14.91 4.62
C LYS A 93 9.63 -13.55 4.00
N ARG A 94 10.15 -13.36 2.79
CA ARG A 94 9.78 -12.23 1.94
C ARG A 94 8.43 -12.45 1.30
N VAL A 95 7.68 -11.35 1.13
CA VAL A 95 6.42 -11.32 0.41
C VAL A 95 6.67 -11.43 -1.09
N TYR A 96 7.69 -10.73 -1.60
CA TYR A 96 8.04 -10.70 -3.02
C TYR A 96 9.55 -10.62 -3.21
N ASP A 97 10.08 -11.36 -4.19
CA ASP A 97 11.48 -11.31 -4.57
C ASP A 97 11.67 -10.40 -5.78
N PHE A 98 12.37 -9.27 -5.59
CA PHE A 98 12.66 -8.33 -6.65
C PHE A 98 13.86 -8.76 -7.48
N ASP A 99 13.70 -8.78 -8.80
CA ASP A 99 14.84 -8.84 -9.72
C ASP A 99 15.36 -7.41 -9.96
N LEU A 100 16.45 -7.06 -9.29
CA LEU A 100 17.08 -5.75 -9.36
C LEU A 100 18.10 -5.61 -10.49
N ARG A 101 18.26 -6.62 -11.34
CA ARG A 101 19.17 -6.55 -12.48
C ARG A 101 18.65 -5.57 -13.52
N GLN A 102 19.55 -4.70 -13.99
CA GLN A 102 19.23 -3.72 -15.03
C GLN A 102 19.34 -4.38 -16.42
N PHE A 103 18.24 -4.91 -16.93
CA PHE A 103 18.20 -5.58 -18.23
C PHE A 103 17.26 -4.90 -19.25
N ARG A 104 16.50 -3.90 -18.80
CA ARG A 104 15.55 -3.20 -19.68
C ARG A 104 16.19 -1.98 -20.31
N THR A 105 15.98 -1.80 -21.62
CA THR A 105 16.55 -0.71 -22.43
C THR A 105 15.56 0.39 -22.74
N ASN A 106 14.27 0.23 -22.36
CA ASN A 106 13.22 1.23 -22.58
C ASN A 106 12.21 1.24 -21.42
N PHE A 107 11.30 2.20 -21.44
CA PHE A 107 10.26 2.39 -20.42
C PHE A 107 8.91 1.74 -20.74
N ASP A 108 8.78 0.94 -21.78
CA ASP A 108 7.48 0.43 -22.22
C ASP A 108 6.83 -0.48 -21.19
N HIS A 109 7.60 -1.33 -20.54
CA HIS A 109 7.12 -2.17 -19.44
C HIS A 109 6.60 -1.33 -18.26
N TRP A 110 7.31 -0.24 -17.94
CA TRP A 110 6.89 0.68 -16.90
C TRP A 110 5.58 1.39 -17.27
N LYS A 111 5.46 1.90 -18.49
CA LYS A 111 4.23 2.55 -18.99
C LYS A 111 3.03 1.61 -18.88
N VAL A 112 3.19 0.35 -19.31
CA VAL A 112 2.14 -0.66 -19.23
C VAL A 112 1.77 -0.97 -17.77
N ALA A 113 2.76 -1.14 -16.89
CA ALA A 113 2.53 -1.40 -15.48
C ALA A 113 1.83 -0.21 -14.80
N PHE A 114 2.24 1.02 -15.11
CA PHE A 114 1.63 2.24 -14.60
C PHE A 114 0.17 2.36 -15.04
N GLU A 115 -0.12 2.18 -16.31
CA GLU A 115 -1.50 2.18 -16.84
C GLU A 115 -2.37 1.12 -16.16
N LYS A 116 -1.88 -0.11 -16.02
CA LYS A 116 -2.58 -1.19 -15.31
C LYS A 116 -2.85 -0.82 -13.85
N SER A 117 -1.89 -0.19 -13.18
CA SER A 117 -2.03 0.21 -11.78
C SER A 117 -3.13 1.28 -11.60
N ILE A 118 -3.20 2.25 -12.50
CA ILE A 118 -4.28 3.26 -12.50
C ILE A 118 -5.63 2.62 -12.80
N LYS A 119 -5.73 1.78 -13.84
CA LYS A 119 -6.97 1.04 -14.16
C LYS A 119 -7.47 0.22 -12.97
N LYS A 120 -6.58 -0.45 -12.26
CA LYS A 120 -6.92 -1.28 -11.11
C LYS A 120 -7.49 -0.46 -9.95
N ARG A 121 -6.92 0.73 -9.70
CA ARG A 121 -7.32 1.60 -8.58
C ARG A 121 -8.52 2.49 -8.88
N ALA A 122 -8.69 2.87 -10.12
CA ALA A 122 -9.66 3.88 -10.54
C ALA A 122 -10.71 3.34 -11.51
N GLY A 123 -10.43 2.26 -12.24
CA GLY A 123 -11.36 1.69 -13.20
C GLY A 123 -12.49 0.92 -12.54
N GLY A 124 -13.73 1.18 -13.00
CA GLY A 124 -14.92 0.45 -12.54
C GLY A 124 -15.41 0.82 -11.13
N LEU A 125 -14.87 1.85 -10.52
CA LEU A 125 -15.40 2.39 -9.27
C LEU A 125 -16.74 3.10 -9.53
N ARG A 126 -17.72 2.87 -8.65
CA ARG A 126 -19.01 3.59 -8.65
C ARG A 126 -18.93 4.94 -7.93
N GLU A 127 -17.84 5.15 -7.20
CA GLU A 127 -17.62 6.30 -6.35
C GLU A 127 -16.76 7.34 -7.06
N ASN A 128 -16.90 8.61 -6.66
CA ASN A 128 -16.09 9.69 -7.20
C ASN A 128 -14.63 9.55 -6.78
N ILE A 129 -13.73 9.64 -7.75
CA ILE A 129 -12.29 9.63 -7.51
C ILE A 129 -11.84 11.08 -7.31
N PHE A 130 -10.92 11.28 -6.39
CA PHE A 130 -10.19 12.53 -6.27
C PHE A 130 -8.67 12.31 -6.20
N ILE A 131 -7.92 13.30 -6.63
CA ILE A 131 -6.46 13.34 -6.50
C ILE A 131 -6.01 14.65 -5.86
N GLY A 132 -4.98 14.58 -5.02
CA GLY A 132 -4.20 15.76 -4.63
C GLY A 132 -3.28 16.13 -5.80
N LEU A 133 -3.60 17.19 -6.54
CA LEU A 133 -2.80 17.65 -7.67
C LEU A 133 -1.80 18.70 -7.21
N SER A 134 -0.52 18.45 -7.44
CA SER A 134 0.58 19.37 -7.18
C SER A 134 1.24 19.81 -8.50
N SER A 135 2.21 20.72 -8.42
CA SER A 135 3.09 21.04 -9.55
C SER A 135 4.15 19.96 -9.80
N GLY A 136 4.26 18.94 -8.92
CA GLY A 136 5.19 17.82 -9.03
C GLY A 136 4.85 16.81 -10.12
N TYR A 137 5.84 16.03 -10.54
CA TYR A 137 5.69 15.05 -11.64
C TYR A 137 4.75 13.89 -11.30
N ASP A 138 4.73 13.41 -10.06
CA ASP A 138 3.99 12.21 -9.67
C ASP A 138 2.48 12.41 -9.80
N SER A 139 1.93 13.44 -9.17
CA SER A 139 0.52 13.79 -9.26
C SER A 139 0.10 14.16 -10.68
N GLY A 140 0.98 14.88 -11.40
CA GLY A 140 0.80 15.21 -12.81
C GLY A 140 0.72 13.97 -13.69
N GLY A 141 1.61 12.99 -13.47
CA GLY A 141 1.61 11.72 -14.19
C GLY A 141 0.33 10.91 -13.96
N ILE A 142 -0.15 10.86 -12.71
CA ILE A 142 -1.43 10.21 -12.37
C ILE A 142 -2.59 10.89 -13.08
N ALA A 143 -2.67 12.23 -13.05
CA ALA A 143 -3.71 13.00 -13.72
C ALA A 143 -3.71 12.79 -15.25
N CYS A 144 -2.53 12.83 -15.87
CA CYS A 144 -2.37 12.53 -17.29
C CYS A 144 -2.87 11.13 -17.65
N GLN A 145 -2.58 10.13 -16.83
CA GLN A 145 -3.00 8.77 -17.10
C GLN A 145 -4.52 8.57 -16.90
N LEU A 146 -5.12 9.22 -15.90
CA LEU A 146 -6.58 9.22 -15.70
C LEU A 146 -7.28 9.83 -16.91
N ASN A 147 -6.79 10.98 -17.42
CA ASN A 147 -7.33 11.62 -18.62
C ASN A 147 -7.19 10.72 -19.86
N LYS A 148 -6.03 10.12 -20.08
CA LYS A 148 -5.80 9.19 -21.19
C LYS A 148 -6.77 7.99 -21.16
N LEU A 149 -7.16 7.56 -19.98
CA LEU A 149 -8.09 6.45 -19.77
C LEU A 149 -9.56 6.89 -19.74
N ASN A 150 -9.86 8.18 -19.91
CA ASN A 150 -11.19 8.75 -19.77
C ASN A 150 -11.87 8.41 -18.42
N ILE A 151 -11.10 8.38 -17.35
CA ILE A 151 -11.59 8.13 -15.99
C ILE A 151 -11.86 9.49 -15.34
N PRO A 152 -13.12 9.80 -14.98
CA PRO A 152 -13.46 11.07 -14.33
C PRO A 152 -12.89 11.13 -12.91
N TYR A 153 -12.39 12.30 -12.52
CA TYR A 153 -11.88 12.55 -11.17
C TYR A 153 -12.01 14.03 -10.79
N LYS A 154 -11.94 14.32 -9.50
CA LYS A 154 -11.78 15.68 -8.97
C LYS A 154 -10.34 15.91 -8.55
N ALA A 155 -9.78 17.07 -8.88
CA ALA A 155 -8.44 17.46 -8.47
C ALA A 155 -8.53 18.54 -7.38
N TYR A 156 -7.79 18.36 -6.31
CA TYR A 156 -7.65 19.32 -5.21
C TYR A 156 -6.20 19.73 -5.07
N THR A 157 -5.96 21.03 -4.85
CA THR A 157 -4.60 21.57 -4.69
C THR A 157 -4.53 22.42 -3.44
N VAL A 158 -3.52 22.18 -2.62
CA VAL A 158 -3.13 23.09 -1.54
C VAL A 158 -2.10 24.06 -2.12
N VAL A 159 -2.49 25.31 -2.35
CA VAL A 159 -1.65 26.34 -3.02
C VAL A 159 -0.67 26.95 -2.02
N GLY A 160 0.26 26.22 -1.48
CA GLY A 160 1.31 26.72 -0.62
C GLY A 160 2.53 27.20 -1.43
N SER A 161 3.53 26.34 -1.54
CA SER A 161 4.77 26.54 -2.29
C SER A 161 4.69 26.06 -3.74
N GLU A 162 3.50 25.76 -4.25
CA GLU A 162 3.29 25.19 -5.58
C GLU A 162 3.59 26.21 -6.70
N ASN A 163 4.07 25.71 -7.83
CA ASN A 163 4.24 26.53 -9.03
C ASN A 163 2.87 26.75 -9.71
N LYS A 164 2.33 27.95 -9.54
CA LYS A 164 1.00 28.33 -10.04
C LYS A 164 0.88 28.20 -11.56
N ASP A 165 1.92 28.60 -12.32
CA ASP A 165 1.90 28.52 -13.79
C ASP A 165 1.77 27.07 -14.28
N VAL A 166 2.43 26.14 -13.59
CA VAL A 166 2.33 24.70 -13.89
C VAL A 166 0.93 24.19 -13.56
N LEU A 167 0.38 24.57 -12.42
CA LEU A 167 -0.97 24.18 -12.01
C LEU A 167 -2.02 24.69 -13.01
N GLU A 168 -1.97 25.96 -13.38
CA GLU A 168 -2.91 26.55 -14.36
C GLU A 168 -2.85 25.85 -15.72
N LYS A 169 -1.63 25.55 -16.22
CA LYS A 169 -1.48 24.77 -17.46
C LYS A 169 -2.09 23.37 -17.35
N ARG A 170 -1.89 22.69 -16.21
CA ARG A 170 -2.48 21.39 -15.97
C ARG A 170 -4.00 21.45 -15.94
N PHE A 171 -4.57 22.41 -15.24
CA PHE A 171 -6.01 22.61 -15.19
C PHE A 171 -6.62 22.91 -16.57
N LYS A 172 -5.97 23.75 -17.38
CA LYS A 172 -6.43 24.01 -18.75
C LYS A 172 -6.44 22.75 -19.62
N LEU A 173 -5.43 21.89 -19.49
CA LEU A 173 -5.34 20.62 -20.22
C LEU A 173 -6.39 19.60 -19.76
N PHE A 174 -6.82 19.68 -18.49
CA PHE A 174 -7.72 18.70 -17.88
C PHE A 174 -9.19 19.14 -17.89
N ASN A 175 -9.47 20.42 -18.08
CA ASN A 175 -10.83 20.99 -18.03
C ASN A 175 -11.78 20.52 -19.14
N GLU A 176 -11.28 19.93 -20.20
CA GLU A 176 -12.15 19.36 -21.25
C GLU A 176 -12.78 18.03 -20.81
N ASN A 177 -12.23 17.36 -19.78
CA ASN A 177 -12.67 16.05 -19.30
C ASN A 177 -12.77 15.90 -17.78
N SER A 178 -12.50 16.92 -17.00
CA SER A 178 -12.53 16.86 -15.53
C SER A 178 -13.21 18.08 -14.91
N SER A 179 -14.15 17.84 -14.00
CA SER A 179 -14.67 18.89 -13.12
C SER A 179 -13.64 19.12 -12.00
N GLY A 180 -12.70 20.04 -12.18
CA GLY A 180 -11.79 20.47 -11.14
C GLY A 180 -12.37 21.67 -10.39
N GLU A 181 -12.45 21.61 -9.08
CA GLU A 181 -12.66 22.78 -8.21
C GLU A 181 -11.36 23.13 -7.51
N TYR A 182 -11.01 24.43 -7.54
CA TYR A 182 -9.94 24.97 -6.72
C TYR A 182 -10.49 25.26 -5.31
N ILE A 183 -9.77 24.79 -4.32
CA ILE A 183 -9.97 25.24 -2.92
C ILE A 183 -8.67 25.87 -2.45
#